data_ea2278bd214170d2f326e689169aaca5
#
_entry.id   ea2278bd214170d2f326e689169aaca5
#
_cell.length_a   1.000
_cell.length_b   1.000
_cell.length_c   1.000
_cell.angle_alpha   90.00
_cell.angle_beta   90.00
_cell.angle_gamma   90.00
#
_symmetry.space_group_name_H-M   'P 1'
#
loop_
_entity.id
_entity.type
_entity.pdbx_description
1 polymer ?
#
loop_
_entity_poly.entity_id
_entity_poly.type
_entity_poly.pdbx_seq_one_letter_code
_entity_poly.pdbx_strand_id
1 'polypeptide(L)'
;MNELTCIFQKSEELQSFKSKVDEKNFYNSFFPMPEILVDTQSPNINVEKLILEYNKETNSTAMGLTEIISSNHSLFSGIAKQALKNQQAFIATGYYEWFKWCVDNWGVKWDASNLQAKELSDFNTVIYSFDSPWDTPEHFVRELSKLYPDATFEMVSGSIENDCHYEFTCVDGKFEETCSYETFKEAVEDGKWGGWDEWAELFEESEEV
;
A
#
# COMPACT_ATOMS: atom_id res chain seq x y z
N MET A 1 1.09 -6.05 10.72
CA MET A 1 1.29 -5.01 11.76
C MET A 1 2.59 -4.29 11.52
N ASN A 2 2.61 -2.96 11.65
CA ASN A 2 3.79 -2.14 11.36
C ASN A 2 3.94 -1.05 12.42
N GLU A 3 5.18 -0.69 12.71
CA GLU A 3 5.52 0.47 13.53
C GLU A 3 6.58 1.31 12.79
N LEU A 4 6.26 2.57 12.50
CA LEU A 4 7.13 3.54 11.86
C LEU A 4 7.49 4.64 12.86
N THR A 5 8.74 4.67 13.28
CA THR A 5 9.30 5.73 14.12
C THR A 5 9.90 6.82 13.24
N CYS A 6 9.40 8.05 13.36
CA CYS A 6 9.86 9.22 12.61
C CYS A 6 10.58 10.18 13.57
N ILE A 7 11.88 10.37 13.39
CA ILE A 7 12.76 11.16 14.25
C ILE A 7 13.23 12.40 13.49
N PHE A 8 12.90 13.60 13.99
CA PHE A 8 13.23 14.87 13.34
C PHE A 8 14.29 15.63 14.13
N GLN A 9 15.11 16.40 13.41
CA GLN A 9 16.12 17.26 14.04
C GLN A 9 15.48 18.50 14.71
N LYS A 10 14.34 18.94 14.19
CA LYS A 10 13.65 20.17 14.64
C LYS A 10 12.17 19.91 14.89
N SER A 11 11.66 20.55 15.94
CA SER A 11 10.24 20.45 16.32
C SER A 11 9.29 21.00 15.24
N GLU A 12 9.70 22.04 14.52
CA GLU A 12 8.90 22.64 13.45
C GLU A 12 8.71 21.67 12.28
N GLU A 13 9.73 20.88 11.96
CA GLU A 13 9.68 19.85 10.90
C GLU A 13 8.73 18.72 11.31
N LEU A 14 8.81 18.25 12.56
CA LEU A 14 7.86 17.29 13.12
C LEU A 14 6.42 17.81 13.04
N GLN A 15 6.17 19.06 13.45
CA GLN A 15 4.81 19.62 13.40
C GLN A 15 4.31 19.77 11.96
N SER A 16 5.18 20.17 11.02
CA SER A 16 4.86 20.22 9.59
C SER A 16 4.53 18.83 9.03
N PHE A 17 5.29 17.81 9.40
CA PHE A 17 5.04 16.43 9.02
C PHE A 17 3.67 15.95 9.54
N LYS A 18 3.44 16.07 10.84
CA LYS A 18 2.17 15.67 11.48
C LYS A 18 0.96 16.35 10.86
N SER A 19 1.08 17.62 10.48
CA SER A 19 -0.03 18.38 9.89
C SER A 19 -0.46 17.87 8.50
N LYS A 20 0.37 17.07 7.83
CA LYS A 20 0.04 16.45 6.53
C LYS A 20 -0.65 15.10 6.69
N VAL A 21 -0.47 14.42 7.82
CA VAL A 21 -1.00 13.07 8.03
C VAL A 21 -2.52 13.10 8.11
N ASP A 22 -3.17 12.36 7.20
CA ASP A 22 -4.56 11.97 7.30
C ASP A 22 -4.63 10.53 7.82
N GLU A 23 -5.27 10.32 8.96
CA GLU A 23 -5.38 9.00 9.62
C GLU A 23 -6.08 7.94 8.76
N LYS A 24 -6.89 8.36 7.78
CA LYS A 24 -7.61 7.46 6.87
C LYS A 24 -6.87 7.19 5.57
N ASN A 25 -5.88 8.03 5.24
CA ASN A 25 -5.18 8.02 3.96
C ASN A 25 -3.69 8.30 4.17
N PHE A 26 -3.01 7.47 4.94
CA PHE A 26 -1.65 7.74 5.41
C PHE A 26 -0.63 7.87 4.28
N TYR A 27 -0.58 6.86 3.40
CA TYR A 27 0.35 6.90 2.25
C TYR A 27 -0.07 7.97 1.25
N ASN A 28 -1.37 8.08 1.01
CA ASN A 28 -1.95 9.06 0.09
C ASN A 28 -1.72 10.51 0.54
N SER A 29 -1.51 10.76 1.85
CA SER A 29 -1.15 12.08 2.40
C SER A 29 0.16 12.62 1.86
N PHE A 30 1.11 11.74 1.55
CA PHE A 30 2.45 12.09 1.08
C PHE A 30 2.63 11.85 -0.42
N PHE A 31 2.06 10.76 -0.92
CA PHE A 31 2.13 10.35 -2.33
C PHE A 31 0.72 10.07 -2.84
N PRO A 32 -0.02 11.13 -3.24
CA PRO A 32 -1.43 11.00 -3.61
C PRO A 32 -1.60 10.22 -4.91
N MET A 33 -2.46 9.19 -4.87
CA MET A 33 -2.86 8.47 -6.07
C MET A 33 -3.67 9.39 -6.98
N PRO A 34 -3.37 9.44 -8.29
CA PRO A 34 -4.16 10.20 -9.24
C PRO A 34 -5.65 9.82 -9.20
N GLU A 35 -6.53 10.80 -9.09
CA GLU A 35 -7.99 10.59 -8.93
C GLU A 35 -8.58 9.72 -10.05
N ILE A 36 -8.06 9.86 -11.28
CA ILE A 36 -8.51 9.05 -12.43
C ILE A 36 -8.29 7.55 -12.26
N LEU A 37 -7.41 7.12 -11.34
CA LEU A 37 -7.15 5.71 -11.05
C LEU A 37 -8.14 5.11 -10.03
N VAL A 38 -8.77 5.93 -9.18
CA VAL A 38 -9.62 5.46 -8.07
C VAL A 38 -10.73 4.52 -8.55
N ASP A 39 -11.37 4.84 -9.67
CA ASP A 39 -12.48 4.08 -10.24
C ASP A 39 -12.06 3.07 -11.32
N THR A 40 -10.78 2.78 -11.47
CA THR A 40 -10.31 1.79 -12.44
C THR A 40 -10.49 0.37 -11.93
N GLN A 41 -10.59 -0.60 -12.82
CA GLN A 41 -10.72 -2.01 -12.48
C GLN A 41 -9.35 -2.69 -12.49
N SER A 42 -9.07 -3.45 -11.44
CA SER A 42 -7.95 -4.36 -11.36
C SER A 42 -8.44 -5.82 -11.27
N PRO A 43 -7.86 -6.78 -12.03
CA PRO A 43 -6.84 -6.55 -13.07
C PRO A 43 -7.40 -5.80 -14.29
N ASN A 44 -6.48 -5.18 -15.07
CA ASN A 44 -6.86 -4.47 -16.30
C ASN A 44 -7.58 -5.40 -17.30
N ILE A 45 -8.61 -4.87 -17.94
CA ILE A 45 -9.44 -5.57 -18.92
C ILE A 45 -8.70 -5.70 -20.25
N ASN A 46 -8.53 -6.94 -20.74
CA ASN A 46 -8.01 -7.18 -22.08
C ASN A 46 -9.08 -6.82 -23.14
N VAL A 47 -8.86 -5.70 -23.81
CA VAL A 47 -9.82 -5.14 -24.78
C VAL A 47 -10.02 -6.02 -26.01
N GLU A 48 -8.94 -6.62 -26.52
CA GLU A 48 -9.04 -7.50 -27.70
C GLU A 48 -9.87 -8.75 -27.38
N LYS A 49 -9.62 -9.35 -26.22
CA LYS A 49 -10.39 -10.50 -25.74
C LYS A 49 -11.87 -10.13 -25.54
N LEU A 50 -12.14 -8.98 -24.95
CA LEU A 50 -13.51 -8.48 -24.75
C LEU A 50 -14.27 -8.31 -26.08
N ILE A 51 -13.62 -7.72 -27.10
CA ILE A 51 -14.22 -7.54 -28.42
C ILE A 51 -14.53 -8.89 -29.09
N LEU A 52 -13.59 -9.85 -29.01
CA LEU A 52 -13.77 -11.19 -29.57
C LEU A 52 -14.93 -11.93 -28.89
N GLU A 53 -15.00 -11.89 -27.56
CA GLU A 53 -16.10 -12.55 -26.80
C GLU A 53 -17.46 -11.90 -27.14
N TYR A 54 -17.53 -10.56 -27.15
CA TYR A 54 -18.75 -9.86 -27.53
C TYR A 54 -19.23 -10.26 -28.93
N ASN A 55 -18.35 -10.24 -29.93
CA ASN A 55 -18.69 -10.59 -31.31
C ASN A 55 -19.16 -12.02 -31.44
N LYS A 56 -18.53 -12.94 -30.71
CA LYS A 56 -18.92 -14.36 -30.67
C LYS A 56 -20.30 -14.57 -30.08
N GLU A 57 -20.59 -13.94 -28.94
CA GLU A 57 -21.86 -14.14 -28.24
C GLU A 57 -23.04 -13.44 -28.90
N THR A 58 -22.81 -12.29 -29.49
CA THR A 58 -23.87 -11.48 -30.10
C THR A 58 -24.00 -11.65 -31.62
N ASN A 59 -23.12 -12.47 -32.22
CA ASN A 59 -22.98 -12.58 -33.67
C ASN A 59 -22.79 -11.20 -34.36
N SER A 60 -22.03 -10.31 -33.69
CA SER A 60 -21.75 -8.93 -34.14
C SER A 60 -20.35 -8.86 -34.77
N THR A 61 -20.02 -7.69 -35.29
CA THR A 61 -18.71 -7.37 -35.88
C THR A 61 -18.13 -6.07 -35.29
N ALA A 62 -18.36 -5.84 -33.99
CA ALA A 62 -17.78 -4.66 -33.31
C ALA A 62 -16.26 -4.68 -33.39
N MET A 63 -15.68 -3.52 -33.69
CA MET A 63 -14.23 -3.31 -33.86
C MET A 63 -13.61 -2.56 -32.69
N GLY A 64 -14.43 -2.02 -31.77
CA GLY A 64 -13.94 -1.24 -30.66
C GLY A 64 -14.92 -1.12 -29.48
N LEU A 65 -14.42 -0.56 -28.37
CA LEU A 65 -15.20 -0.39 -27.15
C LEU A 65 -16.45 0.48 -27.33
N THR A 66 -16.39 1.51 -28.17
CA THR A 66 -17.47 2.46 -28.38
C THR A 66 -18.72 1.76 -28.95
N GLU A 67 -18.54 0.80 -29.85
CA GLU A 67 -19.63 0.03 -30.45
C GLU A 67 -20.26 -0.89 -29.41
N ILE A 68 -19.45 -1.55 -28.55
CA ILE A 68 -19.93 -2.39 -27.46
C ILE A 68 -20.68 -1.55 -26.40
N ILE A 69 -20.13 -0.37 -26.06
CA ILE A 69 -20.78 0.56 -25.12
C ILE A 69 -22.16 1.00 -25.60
N SER A 70 -22.29 1.24 -26.89
CA SER A 70 -23.54 1.67 -27.53
C SER A 70 -24.53 0.53 -27.77
N SER A 71 -24.13 -0.72 -27.52
CA SER A 71 -24.98 -1.88 -27.70
C SER A 71 -26.05 -1.98 -26.59
N ASN A 72 -27.14 -2.71 -26.89
CA ASN A 72 -28.19 -3.01 -25.88
C ASN A 72 -27.79 -4.15 -24.94
N HIS A 73 -26.57 -4.68 -25.01
CA HIS A 73 -26.10 -5.77 -24.17
C HIS A 73 -25.47 -5.21 -22.88
N SER A 74 -26.25 -5.12 -21.81
CA SER A 74 -25.90 -4.42 -20.56
C SER A 74 -24.57 -4.90 -19.94
N LEU A 75 -24.33 -6.22 -19.92
CA LEU A 75 -23.11 -6.79 -19.34
C LEU A 75 -21.86 -6.33 -20.11
N PHE A 76 -21.80 -6.57 -21.41
CA PHE A 76 -20.63 -6.19 -22.22
C PHE A 76 -20.46 -4.67 -22.29
N SER A 77 -21.55 -3.91 -22.35
CA SER A 77 -21.49 -2.44 -22.29
C SER A 77 -20.89 -1.94 -20.96
N GLY A 78 -21.21 -2.57 -19.83
CA GLY A 78 -20.62 -2.25 -18.53
C GLY A 78 -19.10 -2.53 -18.49
N ILE A 79 -18.68 -3.70 -18.94
CA ILE A 79 -17.27 -4.11 -19.00
C ILE A 79 -16.49 -3.19 -19.96
N ALA A 80 -17.06 -2.85 -21.12
CA ALA A 80 -16.41 -1.96 -22.10
C ALA A 80 -16.25 -0.51 -21.57
N LYS A 81 -17.21 0.00 -20.79
CA LYS A 81 -17.07 1.30 -20.11
C LYS A 81 -15.92 1.27 -19.11
N GLN A 82 -15.77 0.19 -18.37
CA GLN A 82 -14.68 0.04 -17.42
C GLN A 82 -13.33 -0.07 -18.13
N ALA A 83 -13.24 -0.85 -19.21
CA ALA A 83 -12.05 -0.93 -20.05
C ALA A 83 -11.64 0.44 -20.63
N LEU A 84 -12.62 1.25 -21.04
CA LEU A 84 -12.37 2.61 -21.51
C LEU A 84 -11.81 3.51 -20.41
N LYS A 85 -12.33 3.42 -19.17
CA LYS A 85 -11.77 4.16 -18.03
C LYS A 85 -10.30 3.78 -17.79
N ASN A 86 -9.98 2.48 -17.80
CA ASN A 86 -8.61 2.01 -17.63
C ASN A 86 -7.68 2.53 -18.73
N GLN A 87 -8.12 2.58 -19.99
CA GLN A 87 -7.35 3.16 -21.08
C GLN A 87 -7.13 4.68 -20.90
N GLN A 88 -8.15 5.41 -20.46
CA GLN A 88 -8.03 6.84 -20.18
C GLN A 88 -7.05 7.10 -19.02
N ALA A 89 -7.10 6.28 -17.97
CA ALA A 89 -6.15 6.35 -16.88
C ALA A 89 -4.71 6.10 -17.36
N PHE A 90 -4.49 5.12 -18.22
CA PHE A 90 -3.17 4.87 -18.81
C PHE A 90 -2.64 6.05 -19.63
N ILE A 91 -3.47 6.66 -20.45
CA ILE A 91 -3.08 7.84 -21.24
C ILE A 91 -2.67 9.01 -20.34
N ALA A 92 -3.36 9.18 -19.20
CA ALA A 92 -3.12 10.29 -18.29
C ALA A 92 -1.94 10.06 -17.32
N THR A 93 -1.68 8.80 -16.92
CA THR A 93 -0.79 8.48 -15.81
C THR A 93 0.31 7.47 -16.13
N GLY A 94 0.17 6.72 -17.24
CA GLY A 94 1.01 5.55 -17.54
C GLY A 94 0.55 4.26 -16.86
N TYR A 95 -0.52 4.30 -16.05
CA TYR A 95 -1.09 3.13 -15.36
C TYR A 95 -2.52 2.86 -15.82
N TYR A 96 -2.82 1.59 -16.12
CA TYR A 96 -4.18 1.17 -16.47
C TYR A 96 -5.13 1.13 -15.28
N GLU A 97 -4.60 0.90 -14.05
CA GLU A 97 -5.42 0.66 -12.88
C GLU A 97 -4.68 0.99 -11.58
N TRP A 98 -5.47 1.18 -10.51
CA TRP A 98 -5.02 1.64 -9.21
C TRP A 98 -4.01 0.70 -8.54
N PHE A 99 -4.19 -0.63 -8.65
CA PHE A 99 -3.38 -1.62 -7.93
C PHE A 99 -1.89 -1.54 -8.32
N LYS A 100 -1.61 -1.55 -9.64
CA LYS A 100 -0.23 -1.44 -10.14
C LYS A 100 0.41 -0.12 -9.71
N TRP A 101 -0.37 0.97 -9.71
CA TRP A 101 0.11 2.26 -9.24
C TRP A 101 0.46 2.22 -7.75
N CYS A 102 -0.41 1.67 -6.89
CA CYS A 102 -0.15 1.55 -5.45
C CYS A 102 1.11 0.74 -5.16
N VAL A 103 1.27 -0.43 -5.80
CA VAL A 103 2.46 -1.27 -5.63
C VAL A 103 3.73 -0.54 -6.05
N ASP A 104 3.70 0.19 -7.17
CA ASP A 104 4.88 0.89 -7.68
C ASP A 104 5.24 2.16 -6.87
N ASN A 105 4.25 2.80 -6.22
CA ASN A 105 4.46 4.08 -5.52
C ASN A 105 4.44 3.96 -3.98
N TRP A 106 3.71 2.99 -3.43
CA TRP A 106 3.66 2.74 -1.98
C TRP A 106 4.37 1.46 -1.56
N GLY A 107 4.61 0.53 -2.50
CA GLY A 107 5.15 -0.82 -2.23
C GLY A 107 4.08 -1.83 -1.80
N VAL A 108 2.85 -1.40 -1.58
CA VAL A 108 1.75 -2.20 -1.06
C VAL A 108 0.45 -1.95 -1.83
N LYS A 109 -0.55 -2.82 -1.64
CA LYS A 109 -1.76 -2.85 -2.48
C LYS A 109 -2.70 -1.65 -2.28
N TRP A 110 -2.94 -1.23 -1.05
CA TRP A 110 -3.79 -0.09 -0.67
C TRP A 110 -3.21 0.64 0.52
N ASP A 111 -3.82 1.74 0.92
CA ASP A 111 -3.37 2.60 2.01
C ASP A 111 -3.37 1.87 3.37
N ALA A 112 -2.62 2.42 4.32
CA ALA A 112 -2.58 1.92 5.69
C ALA A 112 -3.96 1.95 6.35
N SER A 113 -4.20 1.00 7.24
CA SER A 113 -5.40 0.96 8.08
C SER A 113 -5.03 0.90 9.57
N ASN A 114 -6.01 1.19 10.43
CA ASN A 114 -5.84 1.17 11.89
C ASN A 114 -4.71 2.08 12.40
N LEU A 115 -4.45 3.20 11.71
CA LEU A 115 -3.37 4.13 12.07
C LEU A 115 -3.56 4.69 13.46
N GLN A 116 -2.55 4.57 14.29
CA GLN A 116 -2.44 5.17 15.61
C GLN A 116 -1.13 5.94 15.70
N ALA A 117 -1.14 7.07 16.39
CA ALA A 117 0.05 7.90 16.58
C ALA A 117 0.37 8.06 18.07
N LYS A 118 1.66 7.90 18.41
CA LYS A 118 2.21 8.16 19.74
C LYS A 118 3.37 9.16 19.61
N GLU A 119 3.23 10.31 20.22
CA GLU A 119 4.26 11.36 20.21
C GLU A 119 5.21 11.20 21.40
N LEU A 120 6.51 11.33 21.12
CA LEU A 120 7.56 11.43 22.14
C LEU A 120 8.15 12.85 22.05
N SER A 121 7.44 13.82 22.62
CA SER A 121 7.69 15.27 22.45
C SER A 121 9.11 15.70 22.84
N ASP A 122 9.70 15.06 23.83
CA ASP A 122 11.05 15.40 24.33
C ASP A 122 12.17 15.03 23.32
N PHE A 123 11.83 14.23 22.30
CA PHE A 123 12.79 13.72 21.30
C PHE A 123 12.48 14.13 19.85
N ASN A 124 11.53 15.04 19.63
CA ASN A 124 11.02 15.37 18.30
C ASN A 124 10.65 14.12 17.48
N THR A 125 10.01 13.16 18.13
CA THR A 125 9.73 11.84 17.58
C THR A 125 8.23 11.56 17.60
N VAL A 126 7.74 10.95 16.53
CA VAL A 126 6.40 10.37 16.49
C VAL A 126 6.50 8.93 16.01
N ILE A 127 5.72 8.06 16.62
CA ILE A 127 5.61 6.64 16.27
C ILE A 127 4.20 6.41 15.71
N TYR A 128 4.12 5.84 14.53
CA TYR A 128 2.88 5.41 13.89
C TYR A 128 2.79 3.89 13.88
N SER A 129 1.73 3.35 14.49
CA SER A 129 1.39 1.93 14.41
C SER A 129 0.23 1.75 13.44
N PHE A 130 0.32 0.81 12.49
CA PHE A 130 -0.69 0.60 11.45
C PHE A 130 -0.59 -0.80 10.82
N ASP A 131 -1.65 -1.16 10.08
CA ASP A 131 -1.64 -2.36 9.24
C ASP A 131 -1.43 -1.98 7.77
N SER A 132 -0.60 -2.76 7.07
CA SER A 132 -0.42 -2.68 5.62
C SER A 132 -0.86 -3.99 4.94
N PRO A 133 -1.39 -3.92 3.71
CA PRO A 133 -1.82 -5.11 3.01
C PRO A 133 -0.63 -5.88 2.42
N TRP A 134 -0.49 -7.15 2.81
CA TRP A 134 0.40 -8.17 2.24
C TRP A 134 1.89 -8.02 2.50
N ASP A 135 2.41 -6.81 2.66
CA ASP A 135 3.84 -6.59 2.75
C ASP A 135 4.19 -5.35 3.57
N THR A 136 5.48 -5.19 3.86
CA THR A 136 6.05 -4.01 4.49
C THR A 136 6.13 -2.86 3.46
N PRO A 137 5.67 -1.64 3.77
CA PRO A 137 5.68 -0.51 2.84
C PRO A 137 7.07 0.13 2.68
N GLU A 138 8.10 -0.68 2.36
CA GLU A 138 9.50 -0.22 2.24
C GLU A 138 9.63 0.93 1.24
N HIS A 139 8.98 0.80 0.07
CA HIS A 139 9.08 1.83 -0.96
C HIS A 139 8.53 3.18 -0.47
N PHE A 140 7.38 3.16 0.22
CA PHE A 140 6.80 4.36 0.82
C PHE A 140 7.76 5.02 1.80
N VAL A 141 8.33 4.26 2.74
CA VAL A 141 9.26 4.81 3.75
C VAL A 141 10.52 5.36 3.12
N ARG A 142 11.06 4.69 2.10
CA ARG A 142 12.22 5.14 1.33
C ARG A 142 11.95 6.48 0.63
N GLU A 143 10.83 6.61 -0.06
CA GLU A 143 10.45 7.86 -0.74
C GLU A 143 10.10 8.97 0.28
N LEU A 144 9.44 8.60 1.40
CA LEU A 144 9.16 9.53 2.49
C LEU A 144 10.44 10.15 3.06
N SER A 145 11.49 9.34 3.26
CA SER A 145 12.77 9.82 3.78
C SER A 145 13.47 10.83 2.85
N LYS A 146 13.23 10.77 1.53
CA LYS A 146 13.73 11.79 0.58
C LYS A 146 13.02 13.13 0.70
N LEU A 147 11.76 13.14 1.17
CA LEU A 147 11.03 14.40 1.42
C LEU A 147 11.53 15.10 2.69
N TYR A 148 12.17 14.35 3.60
CA TYR A 148 12.69 14.82 4.87
C TYR A 148 14.12 14.31 5.08
N PRO A 149 15.11 14.81 4.32
CA PRO A 149 16.45 14.22 4.25
C PRO A 149 17.26 14.28 5.56
N ASP A 150 16.89 15.19 6.46
CA ASP A 150 17.51 15.34 7.79
C ASP A 150 16.80 14.50 8.87
N ALA A 151 15.71 13.83 8.54
CA ALA A 151 14.98 12.95 9.45
C ALA A 151 15.40 11.49 9.30
N THR A 152 15.26 10.73 10.38
CA THR A 152 15.44 9.28 10.39
C THR A 152 14.08 8.60 10.48
N PHE A 153 13.88 7.60 9.64
CA PHE A 153 12.69 6.76 9.62
C PHE A 153 13.09 5.32 9.92
N GLU A 154 12.63 4.81 11.07
CA GLU A 154 12.87 3.43 11.50
C GLU A 154 11.58 2.64 11.38
N MET A 155 11.62 1.52 10.68
CA MET A 155 10.47 0.67 10.42
C MET A 155 10.66 -0.68 11.07
N VAL A 156 9.64 -1.12 11.79
CA VAL A 156 9.49 -2.48 12.30
C VAL A 156 8.21 -3.05 11.74
N SER A 157 8.29 -4.19 11.08
CA SER A 157 7.16 -4.88 10.48
C SER A 157 7.13 -6.33 10.95
N GLY A 158 5.94 -6.85 11.25
CA GLY A 158 5.76 -8.22 11.67
C GLY A 158 4.44 -8.81 11.22
N SER A 159 4.44 -10.12 10.93
CA SER A 159 3.25 -10.89 10.57
C SER A 159 3.32 -12.27 11.19
N ILE A 160 2.32 -12.59 12.00
CA ILE A 160 2.16 -13.93 12.59
C ILE A 160 1.77 -14.96 11.52
N GLU A 161 0.91 -14.57 10.56
CA GLU A 161 0.44 -15.48 9.50
C GLU A 161 1.59 -15.96 8.60
N ASN A 162 2.59 -15.10 8.36
CA ASN A 162 3.75 -15.38 7.51
C ASN A 162 5.00 -15.72 8.31
N ASP A 163 4.93 -15.73 9.65
CA ASP A 163 6.05 -15.88 10.58
C ASP A 163 7.28 -15.06 10.14
N CYS A 164 7.07 -13.77 9.85
CA CYS A 164 8.12 -12.87 9.40
C CYS A 164 8.25 -11.63 10.28
N HIS A 165 9.50 -11.22 10.49
CA HIS A 165 9.87 -9.99 11.15
C HIS A 165 10.88 -9.24 10.28
N TYR A 166 10.72 -7.93 10.15
CA TYR A 166 11.55 -7.11 9.29
C TYR A 166 11.78 -5.73 9.90
N GLU A 167 13.04 -5.34 10.03
CA GLU A 167 13.43 -4.03 10.54
C GLU A 167 14.37 -3.33 9.56
N PHE A 168 14.18 -2.03 9.36
CA PHE A 168 15.07 -1.22 8.56
C PHE A 168 15.04 0.26 8.96
N THR A 169 16.09 0.97 8.57
CA THR A 169 16.20 2.42 8.73
C THR A 169 16.36 3.09 7.37
N CYS A 170 15.70 4.23 7.18
CA CYS A 170 15.84 5.09 6.01
C CYS A 170 16.22 6.52 6.38
N VAL A 171 17.24 7.06 5.71
CA VAL A 171 17.67 8.47 5.80
C VAL A 171 18.02 8.95 4.39
N ASP A 172 17.38 10.02 3.91
CA ASP A 172 17.63 10.59 2.57
C ASP A 172 17.59 9.53 1.44
N GLY A 173 16.61 8.66 1.47
CA GLY A 173 16.45 7.56 0.52
C GLY A 173 17.46 6.42 0.67
N LYS A 174 18.41 6.50 1.60
CA LYS A 174 19.36 5.44 1.91
C LYS A 174 18.71 4.46 2.87
N PHE A 175 18.70 3.22 2.46
CA PHE A 175 18.08 2.11 3.17
C PHE A 175 19.15 1.24 3.82
N GLU A 176 18.92 0.84 5.07
CA GLU A 176 19.73 -0.11 5.81
C GLU A 176 18.83 -1.09 6.54
N GLU A 177 18.94 -2.37 6.21
CA GLU A 177 18.27 -3.44 6.93
C GLU A 177 18.96 -3.66 8.29
N THR A 178 18.18 -3.69 9.37
CA THR A 178 18.68 -3.78 10.75
C THR A 178 18.15 -4.99 11.50
N CYS A 179 17.40 -5.87 10.81
CA CYS A 179 16.78 -7.04 11.42
C CYS A 179 17.80 -8.03 12.00
N SER A 180 17.54 -8.48 13.22
CA SER A 180 18.33 -9.51 13.93
C SER A 180 17.57 -10.82 14.13
N TYR A 181 16.31 -10.90 13.67
CA TYR A 181 15.43 -12.06 13.83
C TYR A 181 15.06 -12.64 12.48
N GLU A 182 15.04 -13.99 12.37
CA GLU A 182 14.62 -14.67 11.13
C GLU A 182 13.10 -14.82 11.06
N THR A 183 12.42 -14.90 12.24
CA THR A 183 10.98 -15.12 12.33
C THR A 183 10.30 -14.12 13.26
N PHE A 184 8.98 -13.96 13.11
CA PHE A 184 8.18 -13.17 14.02
C PHE A 184 8.16 -13.78 15.43
N LYS A 185 8.10 -15.12 15.51
CA LYS A 185 8.11 -15.86 16.76
C LYS A 185 9.37 -15.59 17.59
N GLU A 186 10.56 -15.66 16.97
CA GLU A 186 11.83 -15.33 17.64
C GLU A 186 11.85 -13.90 18.18
N ALA A 187 11.36 -12.93 17.40
CA ALA A 187 11.29 -11.54 17.84
C ALA A 187 10.36 -11.34 19.04
N VAL A 188 9.22 -12.05 19.07
CA VAL A 188 8.27 -12.02 20.20
C VAL A 188 8.87 -12.70 21.43
N GLU A 189 9.53 -13.85 21.29
CA GLU A 189 10.21 -14.56 22.39
C GLU A 189 11.30 -13.70 23.05
N ASP A 190 11.96 -12.85 22.27
CA ASP A 190 12.99 -11.90 22.76
C ASP A 190 12.40 -10.55 23.26
N GLY A 191 11.07 -10.46 23.37
CA GLY A 191 10.36 -9.32 23.97
C GLY A 191 9.97 -8.20 23.01
N LYS A 192 10.13 -8.39 21.71
CA LYS A 192 9.52 -7.48 20.70
C LYS A 192 8.00 -7.62 20.73
N TRP A 193 7.29 -6.60 20.26
CA TRP A 193 5.82 -6.62 20.14
C TRP A 193 5.07 -6.88 21.47
N GLY A 194 5.62 -6.49 22.62
CA GLY A 194 5.04 -6.74 23.95
C GLY A 194 5.43 -8.08 24.58
N GLY A 195 6.10 -8.95 23.83
CA GLY A 195 6.62 -10.23 24.32
C GLY A 195 5.62 -11.39 24.25
N TRP A 196 6.08 -12.57 24.71
CA TRP A 196 5.37 -13.84 24.56
C TRP A 196 3.97 -13.86 25.18
N ASP A 197 3.80 -13.20 26.35
CA ASP A 197 2.52 -13.23 27.08
C ASP A 197 1.34 -12.66 26.29
N GLU A 198 1.60 -11.76 25.32
CA GLU A 198 0.57 -11.19 24.46
C GLU A 198 0.27 -12.03 23.22
N TRP A 199 1.18 -12.91 22.81
CA TRP A 199 1.11 -13.63 21.53
C TRP A 199 0.99 -15.14 21.64
N ALA A 200 1.24 -15.73 22.85
CA ALA A 200 1.30 -17.17 23.06
C ALA A 200 0.06 -17.92 22.55
N GLU A 201 -1.15 -17.43 22.86
CA GLU A 201 -2.41 -18.05 22.44
C GLU A 201 -2.53 -18.11 20.89
N LEU A 202 -2.10 -17.02 20.20
CA LEU A 202 -2.18 -16.94 18.74
C LEU A 202 -1.18 -17.86 18.03
N PHE A 203 0.00 -18.08 18.62
CA PHE A 203 0.97 -19.04 18.09
C PHE A 203 0.50 -20.48 18.29
N GLU A 204 -0.11 -20.81 19.45
CA GLU A 204 -0.66 -22.13 19.71
C GLU A 204 -1.80 -22.48 18.72
N GLU A 205 -2.69 -21.54 18.41
CA GLU A 205 -3.78 -21.73 17.42
C GLU A 205 -3.23 -21.95 16.01
N SER A 206 -2.11 -21.32 15.63
CA SER A 206 -1.52 -21.42 14.30
C SER A 206 -0.81 -22.75 14.03
N GLU A 207 -0.37 -23.48 15.08
CA GLU A 207 0.27 -24.80 14.97
C GLU A 207 -0.75 -25.96 14.84
N GLU A 208 -2.05 -25.71 15.08
CA GLU A 208 -3.12 -26.73 14.97
C GLU A 208 -3.79 -26.82 13.59
N VAL A 209 -3.40 -25.98 12.59
CA VAL A 209 -3.97 -25.94 11.24
C VAL A 209 -3.00 -26.54 10.21
#